data_9ebd9b3076fb28f27eace2a8627a31a4
#
_entry.id   9ebd9b3076fb28f27eace2a8627a31a4
#
_cell.length_a   1.000
_cell.length_b   1.000
_cell.length_c   1.000
_cell.angle_alpha   90.00
_cell.angle_beta   90.00
_cell.angle_gamma   90.00
#
_symmetry.space_group_name_H-M   'P 1'
#
loop_
_entity.id
_entity.type
_entity.pdbx_description
1 polymer ?
#
loop_
_entity_poly.entity_id
_entity_poly.type
_entity_poly.pdbx_seq_one_letter_code
_entity_poly.pdbx_strand_id
1 'polypeptide(L)'
;MKTKTVFFCTECGNETAKWAGRCPSCGAWNTIVEQAAPKETVKGKRYTEMMPRAKARQIDDLEIAEELRFATGMRELDRVLGGGAVKGSLVLIGGAPGIGKSTLMLQICGQLSKTSKVLYVSGEESPRQLKMRADRLAVSSGNLFVLAETCLGDVLESVSEEKPDVLIIDSIQTLYHETLESPAGSVAQVKDCTMELMQLAKGQGITVFVIGHVNKEGSIAGPKVLEHMVDCVLYFEGESHMSHRILRAAKNRFGATNEIGVFEMNSEGLVEVPNPSEMLLSGRPENAPGTCVTCVMEGVRPVLAEIQALLAPAAQSVPRRMSNGFDYNRAAMLMAVLEKRGALKVSGCDAYINVIAGLTLDEPAADLAAIMALASSYLDKPVGNHVAAIGEVGLTGELRSVSHMEERLREVQRLGFEECIIPRQHSDRLGTFVGLKVTEVRNIGEALRAIVRP
;
A
#
# COMPACT_ATOMS: atom_id res chain seq x y z
N MET A 1 -32.20 -2.24 -39.25
CA MET A 1 -30.74 -2.43 -39.19
C MET A 1 -30.47 -3.25 -37.95
N LYS A 2 -29.76 -4.41 -38.06
CA LYS A 2 -29.41 -5.20 -36.87
C LYS A 2 -28.30 -4.48 -36.11
N THR A 3 -28.58 -4.04 -34.92
CA THR A 3 -27.56 -3.53 -33.98
C THR A 3 -26.51 -4.63 -33.74
N LYS A 4 -25.25 -4.36 -34.07
CA LYS A 4 -24.15 -5.25 -33.69
C LYS A 4 -24.02 -5.17 -32.15
N THR A 5 -24.13 -6.32 -31.48
CA THR A 5 -23.86 -6.43 -30.06
C THR A 5 -22.47 -7.01 -29.85
N VAL A 6 -21.78 -6.50 -28.84
CA VAL A 6 -20.46 -6.97 -28.39
C VAL A 6 -20.62 -7.40 -26.93
N PHE A 7 -19.91 -8.44 -26.55
CA PHE A 7 -19.91 -8.95 -25.19
C PHE A 7 -18.59 -8.60 -24.54
N PHE A 8 -18.60 -8.03 -23.32
CA PHE A 8 -17.37 -7.68 -22.61
C PHE A 8 -17.37 -8.24 -21.18
N CYS A 9 -16.18 -8.54 -20.68
CA CYS A 9 -15.98 -8.99 -19.30
C CYS A 9 -15.94 -7.79 -18.35
N THR A 10 -16.78 -7.80 -17.31
CA THR A 10 -16.81 -6.73 -16.29
C THR A 10 -15.54 -6.68 -15.43
N GLU A 11 -14.78 -7.78 -15.34
CA GLU A 11 -13.57 -7.88 -14.54
C GLU A 11 -12.31 -7.41 -15.27
N CYS A 12 -12.11 -7.82 -16.52
CA CYS A 12 -10.88 -7.55 -17.27
C CYS A 12 -11.07 -6.72 -18.54
N GLY A 13 -12.31 -6.36 -18.91
CA GLY A 13 -12.62 -5.58 -20.11
C GLY A 13 -12.39 -6.33 -21.42
N ASN A 14 -12.11 -7.65 -21.39
CA ASN A 14 -11.90 -8.42 -22.61
C ASN A 14 -13.20 -8.50 -23.44
N GLU A 15 -13.12 -8.09 -24.70
CA GLU A 15 -14.26 -8.13 -25.63
C GLU A 15 -14.32 -9.47 -26.35
N THR A 16 -15.53 -10.02 -26.48
CA THR A 16 -15.79 -11.25 -27.20
C THR A 16 -16.97 -11.07 -28.16
N ALA A 17 -16.90 -11.77 -29.28
CA ALA A 17 -17.98 -11.71 -30.28
C ALA A 17 -19.24 -12.50 -29.86
N LYS A 18 -19.16 -13.30 -28.80
CA LYS A 18 -20.25 -14.14 -28.30
C LYS A 18 -20.20 -14.18 -26.77
N TRP A 19 -21.37 -14.33 -26.17
CA TRP A 19 -21.45 -14.57 -24.74
C TRP A 19 -20.78 -15.91 -24.34
N ALA A 20 -20.03 -15.90 -23.26
CA ALA A 20 -19.43 -17.08 -22.67
C ALA A 20 -19.61 -17.02 -21.16
N GLY A 21 -19.92 -18.14 -20.51
CA GLY A 21 -20.09 -18.21 -19.05
C GLY A 21 -18.80 -17.98 -18.27
N ARG A 22 -17.64 -18.15 -18.94
CA ARG A 22 -16.32 -17.88 -18.38
C ARG A 22 -15.51 -16.99 -19.31
N CYS A 23 -14.89 -15.95 -18.78
CA CYS A 23 -14.04 -15.07 -19.57
C CYS A 23 -12.79 -15.81 -20.09
N PRO A 24 -12.51 -15.79 -21.40
CA PRO A 24 -11.34 -16.47 -21.96
C PRO A 24 -10.02 -15.81 -21.59
N SER A 25 -10.03 -14.54 -21.15
CA SER A 25 -8.83 -13.78 -20.79
C SER A 25 -8.47 -13.91 -19.30
N CYS A 26 -9.40 -13.60 -18.38
CA CYS A 26 -9.13 -13.61 -16.94
C CYS A 26 -9.66 -14.86 -16.22
N GLY A 27 -10.46 -15.69 -16.89
CA GLY A 27 -11.00 -16.92 -16.30
C GLY A 27 -12.18 -16.72 -15.35
N ALA A 28 -12.63 -15.49 -15.09
CA ALA A 28 -13.75 -15.19 -14.21
C ALA A 28 -15.07 -15.72 -14.78
N TRP A 29 -15.96 -16.23 -13.89
CA TRP A 29 -17.25 -16.78 -14.26
C TRP A 29 -18.35 -15.72 -14.14
N ASN A 30 -19.35 -15.77 -15.08
CA ASN A 30 -20.53 -14.90 -15.10
C ASN A 30 -20.22 -13.39 -15.16
N THR A 31 -19.07 -13.02 -15.74
CA THR A 31 -18.60 -11.64 -15.86
C THR A 31 -18.78 -11.07 -17.28
N ILE A 32 -19.30 -11.86 -18.22
CA ILE A 32 -19.52 -11.41 -19.61
C ILE A 32 -20.94 -10.88 -19.75
N VAL A 33 -21.04 -9.59 -20.04
CA VAL A 33 -22.32 -8.89 -20.26
C VAL A 33 -22.43 -8.41 -21.71
N GLU A 34 -23.66 -8.34 -22.21
CA GLU A 34 -23.97 -7.88 -23.55
C GLU A 34 -24.07 -6.35 -23.57
N GLN A 35 -23.45 -5.73 -24.57
CA GLN A 35 -23.54 -4.29 -24.81
C GLN A 35 -23.77 -4.02 -26.30
N ALA A 36 -24.58 -3.03 -26.61
CA ALA A 36 -24.76 -2.58 -28.00
C ALA A 36 -23.41 -2.04 -28.53
N ALA A 37 -23.04 -2.46 -29.73
CA ALA A 37 -21.83 -1.90 -30.35
C ALA A 37 -22.02 -0.40 -30.60
N PRO A 38 -21.01 0.43 -30.35
CA PRO A 38 -21.09 1.87 -30.57
C PRO A 38 -21.50 2.17 -32.02
N LYS A 39 -22.48 3.02 -32.21
CA LYS A 39 -22.74 3.62 -33.54
C LYS A 39 -21.57 4.54 -33.83
N GLU A 40 -21.04 4.49 -35.05
CA GLU A 40 -20.11 5.50 -35.55
C GLU A 40 -20.81 6.87 -35.57
N THR A 41 -20.74 7.60 -34.46
CA THR A 41 -21.21 8.97 -34.37
C THR A 41 -20.03 9.91 -34.47
N VAL A 42 -20.21 10.90 -35.31
CA VAL A 42 -19.42 12.12 -35.53
C VAL A 42 -18.11 12.17 -34.73
N LYS A 43 -17.00 12.08 -35.45
CA LYS A 43 -15.63 12.22 -34.92
C LYS A 43 -15.49 13.57 -34.19
N GLY A 44 -15.71 13.59 -32.88
CA GLY A 44 -15.06 14.55 -32.03
C GLY A 44 -13.55 14.40 -32.26
N LYS A 45 -12.82 15.46 -32.51
CA LYS A 45 -11.37 15.38 -32.72
C LYS A 45 -10.75 14.82 -31.42
N ARG A 46 -10.25 13.60 -31.47
CA ARG A 46 -9.46 13.04 -30.35
C ARG A 46 -8.24 13.94 -30.17
N TYR A 47 -7.83 14.15 -28.93
CA TYR A 47 -6.63 14.92 -28.58
C TYR A 47 -5.38 14.43 -29.32
N THR A 48 -5.30 13.12 -29.61
CA THR A 48 -4.30 12.47 -30.46
C THR A 48 -4.16 13.08 -31.88
N GLU A 49 -5.20 13.70 -32.43
CA GLU A 49 -5.14 14.32 -33.76
C GLU A 49 -4.45 15.69 -33.74
N MET A 50 -4.23 16.26 -32.55
CA MET A 50 -3.59 17.58 -32.37
C MET A 50 -2.09 17.51 -32.06
N MET A 51 -1.55 16.32 -31.77
CA MET A 51 -0.12 16.15 -31.47
C MET A 51 0.75 16.00 -32.72
N PRO A 52 1.93 16.65 -32.79
CA PRO A 52 2.88 16.40 -33.87
C PRO A 52 3.35 14.93 -33.83
N ARG A 53 3.38 14.29 -34.99
CA ARG A 53 3.84 12.89 -35.10
C ARG A 53 5.27 12.78 -34.60
N ALA A 54 5.49 11.92 -33.60
CA ALA A 54 6.80 11.61 -33.08
C ALA A 54 7.66 10.97 -34.20
N LYS A 55 8.89 11.47 -34.38
CA LYS A 55 9.89 10.88 -35.29
C LYS A 55 10.80 9.94 -34.48
N ALA A 56 11.20 8.82 -35.06
CA ALA A 56 12.24 7.98 -34.48
C ALA A 56 13.55 8.77 -34.35
N ARG A 57 14.22 8.64 -33.20
CA ARG A 57 15.52 9.22 -32.90
C ARG A 57 16.48 8.12 -32.48
N GLN A 58 17.77 8.26 -32.69
CA GLN A 58 18.78 7.37 -32.13
C GLN A 58 18.82 7.57 -30.62
N ILE A 59 19.04 6.47 -29.87
CA ILE A 59 19.06 6.52 -28.41
C ILE A 59 20.16 7.44 -27.87
N ASP A 60 21.28 7.48 -28.57
CA ASP A 60 22.44 8.31 -28.21
C ASP A 60 22.22 9.82 -28.48
N ASP A 61 21.24 10.16 -29.35
CA ASP A 61 20.81 11.54 -29.61
C ASP A 61 19.74 12.03 -28.62
N LEU A 62 19.31 11.17 -27.72
CA LEU A 62 18.40 11.56 -26.65
C LEU A 62 19.22 12.18 -25.52
N GLU A 63 19.18 13.50 -25.42
CA GLU A 63 19.67 14.16 -24.22
C GLU A 63 18.88 13.54 -23.03
N ILE A 64 19.61 12.91 -22.11
CA ILE A 64 19.07 12.56 -20.79
C ILE A 64 18.86 13.91 -20.09
N ALA A 65 17.73 14.55 -20.38
CA ALA A 65 17.25 15.55 -19.47
C ALA A 65 17.15 14.82 -18.11
N GLU A 66 17.91 15.30 -17.13
CA GLU A 66 17.79 14.82 -15.74
C GLU A 66 16.33 14.59 -15.47
N GLU A 67 15.95 13.39 -15.02
CA GLU A 67 14.56 13.11 -14.65
C GLU A 67 14.11 14.24 -13.75
N LEU A 68 13.29 15.14 -14.27
CA LEU A 68 12.83 16.31 -13.52
C LEU A 68 11.85 15.83 -12.45
N ARG A 69 12.42 15.28 -11.37
CA ARG A 69 11.65 14.97 -10.17
C ARG A 69 11.42 16.24 -9.39
N PHE A 70 10.23 16.32 -8.81
CA PHE A 70 9.89 17.38 -7.89
C PHE A 70 9.28 16.80 -6.62
N ALA A 71 9.57 17.44 -5.49
CA ALA A 71 9.01 17.06 -4.20
C ALA A 71 7.52 17.41 -4.16
N THR A 72 6.70 16.48 -3.66
CA THR A 72 5.26 16.72 -3.43
C THR A 72 5.00 17.58 -2.21
N GLY A 73 6.02 17.80 -1.38
CA GLY A 73 5.92 18.47 -0.09
C GLY A 73 5.57 17.55 1.07
N MET A 74 5.43 16.24 0.80
CA MET A 74 5.25 15.20 1.81
C MET A 74 6.35 14.13 1.62
N ARG A 75 7.22 14.00 2.62
CA ARG A 75 8.40 13.10 2.56
C ARG A 75 8.02 11.63 2.46
N GLU A 76 6.96 11.22 3.15
CA GLU A 76 6.49 9.84 3.11
C GLU A 76 5.87 9.50 1.75
N LEU A 77 5.21 10.45 1.07
CA LEU A 77 4.77 10.27 -0.31
C LEU A 77 5.95 10.28 -1.29
N ASP A 78 6.87 11.23 -1.14
CA ASP A 78 8.07 11.31 -1.99
C ASP A 78 8.92 10.04 -1.89
N ARG A 79 9.02 9.43 -0.71
CA ARG A 79 9.69 8.13 -0.50
C ARG A 79 9.07 7.06 -1.38
N VAL A 80 7.74 6.89 -1.33
CA VAL A 80 7.03 5.86 -2.09
C VAL A 80 7.11 6.11 -3.60
N LEU A 81 7.17 7.37 -4.01
CA LEU A 81 7.38 7.76 -5.40
C LEU A 81 8.84 7.53 -5.88
N GLY A 82 9.76 7.19 -4.98
CA GLY A 82 11.17 6.99 -5.29
C GLY A 82 11.98 8.29 -5.33
N GLY A 83 11.64 9.25 -4.46
CA GLY A 83 12.31 10.54 -4.30
C GLY A 83 11.53 11.73 -4.88
N GLY A 84 10.23 11.57 -5.14
CA GLY A 84 9.34 12.61 -5.65
C GLY A 84 8.63 12.24 -6.94
N ALA A 85 7.69 13.08 -7.37
CA ALA A 85 6.94 12.87 -8.60
C ALA A 85 7.79 13.20 -9.84
N VAL A 86 7.61 12.43 -10.90
CA VAL A 86 8.32 12.64 -12.18
C VAL A 86 7.46 13.48 -13.12
N LYS A 87 8.04 14.52 -13.71
CA LYS A 87 7.34 15.38 -14.67
C LYS A 87 6.82 14.59 -15.86
N GLY A 88 5.56 14.79 -16.22
CA GLY A 88 4.94 14.09 -17.34
C GLY A 88 4.56 12.63 -17.02
N SER A 89 4.53 12.24 -15.73
CA SER A 89 4.08 10.92 -15.30
C SER A 89 2.59 10.88 -15.00
N LEU A 90 2.00 9.68 -15.10
CA LEU A 90 0.65 9.37 -14.67
C LEU A 90 0.69 8.45 -13.46
N VAL A 91 0.25 8.96 -12.31
CA VAL A 91 0.24 8.27 -11.02
C VAL A 91 -1.19 7.94 -10.62
N LEU A 92 -1.48 6.68 -10.37
CA LEU A 92 -2.77 6.20 -9.87
C LEU A 92 -2.70 5.99 -8.35
N ILE A 93 -3.67 6.54 -7.63
CA ILE A 93 -3.82 6.34 -6.19
C ILE A 93 -5.11 5.59 -5.93
N GLY A 94 -4.97 4.32 -5.58
CA GLY A 94 -6.05 3.42 -5.24
C GLY A 94 -6.28 3.31 -3.73
N GLY A 95 -7.44 2.85 -3.32
CA GLY A 95 -7.77 2.57 -1.92
C GLY A 95 -9.26 2.60 -1.65
N ALA A 96 -9.68 2.06 -0.50
CA ALA A 96 -11.08 2.03 -0.08
C ALA A 96 -11.69 3.44 -0.01
N PRO A 97 -13.00 3.59 -0.22
CA PRO A 97 -13.70 4.85 0.05
C PRO A 97 -13.47 5.33 1.49
N GLY A 98 -13.25 6.64 1.68
CA GLY A 98 -13.02 7.23 3.00
C GLY A 98 -11.64 7.01 3.62
N ILE A 99 -10.71 6.32 2.95
CA ILE A 99 -9.36 6.03 3.48
C ILE A 99 -8.46 7.28 3.59
N GLY A 100 -8.75 8.36 2.83
CA GLY A 100 -7.97 9.61 2.87
C GLY A 100 -7.33 10.02 1.55
N LYS A 101 -7.62 9.36 0.41
CA LYS A 101 -7.04 9.67 -0.90
C LYS A 101 -7.20 11.13 -1.31
N SER A 102 -8.45 11.63 -1.33
CA SER A 102 -8.75 13.03 -1.69
C SER A 102 -8.17 14.03 -0.68
N THR A 103 -8.04 13.63 0.60
CA THR A 103 -7.38 14.44 1.62
C THR A 103 -5.90 14.58 1.31
N LEU A 104 -5.19 13.48 1.03
CA LEU A 104 -3.79 13.49 0.63
C LEU A 104 -3.58 14.38 -0.59
N MET A 105 -4.40 14.18 -1.63
CA MET A 105 -4.26 14.94 -2.87
C MET A 105 -4.49 16.44 -2.65
N LEU A 106 -5.47 16.82 -1.86
CA LEU A 106 -5.71 18.24 -1.59
C LEU A 106 -4.57 18.86 -0.76
N GLN A 107 -4.00 18.13 0.20
CA GLN A 107 -2.84 18.59 0.98
C GLN A 107 -1.59 18.78 0.11
N ILE A 108 -1.30 17.85 -0.81
CA ILE A 108 -0.18 18.03 -1.74
C ILE A 108 -0.42 19.17 -2.72
N CYS A 109 -1.67 19.41 -3.15
CA CYS A 109 -2.00 20.59 -3.94
C CYS A 109 -1.59 21.88 -3.24
N GLY A 110 -1.82 21.98 -1.93
CA GLY A 110 -1.41 23.12 -1.13
C GLY A 110 0.09 23.34 -1.08
N GLN A 111 0.88 22.27 -1.15
CA GLN A 111 2.34 22.37 -1.21
C GLN A 111 2.83 22.68 -2.63
N LEU A 112 2.36 21.93 -3.61
CA LEU A 112 2.76 22.07 -5.01
C LEU A 112 2.38 23.43 -5.58
N SER A 113 1.24 23.98 -5.21
CA SER A 113 0.77 25.27 -5.71
C SER A 113 1.58 26.47 -5.21
N LYS A 114 2.54 26.29 -4.31
CA LYS A 114 3.50 27.35 -3.95
C LYS A 114 4.49 27.66 -5.07
N THR A 115 4.80 26.67 -5.91
CA THR A 115 5.82 26.77 -6.97
C THR A 115 5.32 26.40 -8.36
N SER A 116 4.17 25.74 -8.46
CA SER A 116 3.62 25.17 -9.69
C SER A 116 2.15 25.51 -9.83
N LYS A 117 1.65 25.56 -11.05
CA LYS A 117 0.21 25.71 -11.32
C LYS A 117 -0.46 24.36 -11.24
N VAL A 118 -1.46 24.24 -10.34
CA VAL A 118 -2.17 22.99 -10.07
C VAL A 118 -3.64 23.15 -10.46
N LEU A 119 -4.16 22.20 -11.22
CA LEU A 119 -5.58 22.08 -11.52
C LEU A 119 -6.14 20.82 -10.83
N TYR A 120 -7.11 21.01 -9.95
CA TYR A 120 -7.85 19.94 -9.26
C TYR A 120 -9.22 19.78 -9.90
N VAL A 121 -9.45 18.64 -10.54
CA VAL A 121 -10.73 18.29 -11.16
C VAL A 121 -11.47 17.33 -10.23
N SER A 122 -12.68 17.69 -9.84
CA SER A 122 -13.55 16.86 -9.01
C SER A 122 -14.82 16.49 -9.76
N GLY A 123 -15.08 15.20 -9.86
CA GLY A 123 -16.34 14.68 -10.37
C GLY A 123 -17.35 14.30 -9.26
N GLU A 124 -16.95 14.42 -7.98
CA GLU A 124 -17.79 14.00 -6.84
C GLU A 124 -18.21 15.18 -5.96
N GLU A 125 -17.36 16.18 -5.80
CA GLU A 125 -17.58 17.30 -4.90
C GLU A 125 -17.77 18.62 -5.66
N SER A 126 -18.72 19.43 -5.20
CA SER A 126 -18.90 20.80 -5.68
C SER A 126 -17.73 21.71 -5.26
N PRO A 127 -17.50 22.84 -5.98
CA PRO A 127 -16.44 23.79 -5.61
C PRO A 127 -16.55 24.30 -4.17
N ARG A 128 -17.80 24.46 -3.67
CA ARG A 128 -18.06 24.87 -2.29
C ARG A 128 -17.60 23.82 -1.27
N GLN A 129 -17.87 22.54 -1.53
CA GLN A 129 -17.42 21.44 -0.66
C GLN A 129 -15.91 21.32 -0.65
N LEU A 130 -15.26 21.41 -1.83
CA LEU A 130 -13.81 21.45 -1.93
C LEU A 130 -13.20 22.64 -1.17
N LYS A 131 -13.81 23.83 -1.27
CA LYS A 131 -13.35 24.99 -0.52
C LYS A 131 -13.43 24.78 0.99
N MET A 132 -14.56 24.23 1.49
CA MET A 132 -14.71 23.90 2.92
C MET A 132 -13.66 22.89 3.39
N ARG A 133 -13.34 21.90 2.55
CA ARG A 133 -12.29 20.91 2.84
C ARG A 133 -10.92 21.56 2.82
N ALA A 134 -10.61 22.40 1.83
CA ALA A 134 -9.35 23.13 1.72
C ALA A 134 -9.12 24.02 2.95
N ASP A 135 -10.16 24.73 3.40
CA ASP A 135 -10.08 25.58 4.60
C ASP A 135 -9.79 24.78 5.85
N ARG A 136 -10.43 23.61 6.03
CA ARG A 136 -10.14 22.68 7.14
C ARG A 136 -8.70 22.16 7.13
N LEU A 137 -8.13 21.92 5.94
CA LEU A 137 -6.77 21.43 5.74
C LEU A 137 -5.74 22.56 5.67
N ALA A 138 -6.15 23.81 5.91
CA ALA A 138 -5.31 25.01 5.78
C ALA A 138 -4.64 25.13 4.38
N VAL A 139 -5.31 24.64 3.34
CA VAL A 139 -4.87 24.73 1.96
C VAL A 139 -5.40 26.00 1.32
N SER A 140 -4.50 26.92 0.98
CA SER A 140 -4.81 28.12 0.21
C SER A 140 -3.64 28.50 -0.70
N SER A 141 -3.92 28.82 -1.95
CA SER A 141 -2.91 29.30 -2.90
C SER A 141 -3.57 29.93 -4.11
N GLY A 142 -2.95 31.00 -4.63
CA GLY A 142 -3.37 31.63 -5.89
C GLY A 142 -3.11 30.79 -7.14
N ASN A 143 -2.29 29.75 -7.05
CA ASN A 143 -1.97 28.85 -8.16
C ASN A 143 -2.73 27.51 -8.12
N LEU A 144 -3.68 27.35 -7.19
CA LEU A 144 -4.55 26.18 -7.11
C LEU A 144 -5.90 26.51 -7.75
N PHE A 145 -6.16 25.91 -8.89
CA PHE A 145 -7.43 26.01 -9.62
C PHE A 145 -8.27 24.79 -9.36
N VAL A 146 -9.59 24.96 -9.28
CA VAL A 146 -10.55 23.90 -9.00
C VAL A 146 -11.62 23.89 -10.09
N LEU A 147 -11.86 22.72 -10.65
CA LEU A 147 -12.88 22.48 -11.67
C LEU A 147 -13.81 21.35 -11.19
N ALA A 148 -15.11 21.60 -11.13
CA ALA A 148 -16.12 20.56 -10.88
C ALA A 148 -16.72 20.14 -12.22
N GLU A 149 -16.15 19.09 -12.82
CA GLU A 149 -16.54 18.61 -14.15
C GLU A 149 -16.31 17.10 -14.26
N THR A 150 -17.13 16.44 -15.09
CA THR A 150 -17.07 14.99 -15.34
C THR A 150 -16.91 14.66 -16.83
N CYS A 151 -17.16 15.61 -17.72
CA CYS A 151 -16.88 15.45 -19.14
C CYS A 151 -15.39 15.64 -19.42
N LEU A 152 -14.73 14.61 -19.94
CA LEU A 152 -13.29 14.66 -20.23
C LEU A 152 -12.96 15.75 -21.27
N GLY A 153 -13.84 15.99 -22.25
CA GLY A 153 -13.64 17.03 -23.26
C GLY A 153 -13.48 18.42 -22.63
N ASP A 154 -14.38 18.79 -21.70
CA ASP A 154 -14.35 20.06 -21.00
C ASP A 154 -13.16 20.19 -20.03
N VAL A 155 -12.75 19.06 -19.42
CA VAL A 155 -11.51 19.00 -18.62
C VAL A 155 -10.29 19.29 -19.48
N LEU A 156 -10.17 18.70 -20.68
CA LEU A 156 -9.04 18.91 -21.60
C LEU A 156 -9.02 20.34 -22.16
N GLU A 157 -10.19 20.94 -22.40
CA GLU A 157 -10.29 22.35 -22.78
C GLU A 157 -9.74 23.26 -21.67
N SER A 158 -10.19 23.06 -20.43
CA SER A 158 -9.69 23.79 -19.27
C SER A 158 -8.17 23.60 -19.05
N VAL A 159 -7.65 22.39 -19.27
CA VAL A 159 -6.19 22.13 -19.22
C VAL A 159 -5.44 22.93 -20.30
N SER A 160 -6.01 23.04 -21.52
CA SER A 160 -5.43 23.79 -22.62
C SER A 160 -5.37 25.31 -22.33
N GLU A 161 -6.40 25.84 -21.66
CA GLU A 161 -6.49 27.24 -21.26
C GLU A 161 -5.55 27.56 -20.09
N GLU A 162 -5.63 26.75 -19.03
CA GLU A 162 -4.91 27.01 -17.77
C GLU A 162 -3.47 26.57 -17.81
N LYS A 163 -3.10 25.58 -18.64
CA LYS A 163 -1.75 25.01 -18.78
C LYS A 163 -1.10 24.67 -17.44
N PRO A 164 -1.74 23.80 -16.65
CA PRO A 164 -1.20 23.43 -15.34
C PRO A 164 0.07 22.60 -15.46
N ASP A 165 0.96 22.67 -14.46
CA ASP A 165 2.10 21.78 -14.31
C ASP A 165 1.66 20.42 -13.74
N VAL A 166 0.65 20.44 -12.88
CA VAL A 166 0.09 19.27 -12.20
C VAL A 166 -1.43 19.25 -12.34
N LEU A 167 -1.97 18.10 -12.72
CA LEU A 167 -3.40 17.82 -12.84
C LEU A 167 -3.80 16.73 -11.84
N ILE A 168 -4.83 16.98 -11.04
CA ILE A 168 -5.43 15.98 -10.14
C ILE A 168 -6.82 15.63 -10.67
N ILE A 169 -7.12 14.34 -10.76
CA ILE A 169 -8.44 13.82 -11.13
C ILE A 169 -9.05 13.04 -9.95
N ASP A 170 -10.15 13.53 -9.40
CA ASP A 170 -10.86 12.93 -8.27
C ASP A 170 -12.36 12.76 -8.58
N SER A 171 -12.79 11.60 -9.11
CA SER A 171 -12.08 10.35 -9.38
C SER A 171 -12.18 9.96 -10.85
N ILE A 172 -11.38 8.98 -11.28
CA ILE A 172 -11.42 8.47 -12.66
C ILE A 172 -12.77 7.81 -12.97
N GLN A 173 -13.46 7.28 -11.98
CA GLN A 173 -14.74 6.61 -12.14
C GLN A 173 -15.88 7.59 -12.48
N THR A 174 -15.73 8.86 -12.17
CA THR A 174 -16.74 9.88 -12.47
C THR A 174 -16.55 10.50 -13.83
N LEU A 175 -15.34 10.40 -14.41
CA LEU A 175 -15.08 10.91 -15.76
C LEU A 175 -15.75 10.05 -16.83
N TYR A 176 -16.20 10.72 -17.87
CA TYR A 176 -16.69 10.08 -19.08
C TYR A 176 -16.23 10.83 -20.34
N HIS A 177 -16.08 10.09 -21.42
CA HIS A 177 -15.81 10.60 -22.74
C HIS A 177 -17.11 10.56 -23.57
N GLU A 178 -17.53 11.68 -24.14
CA GLU A 178 -18.80 11.82 -24.86
C GLU A 178 -18.95 10.88 -26.08
N THR A 179 -17.83 10.47 -26.67
CA THR A 179 -17.85 9.58 -27.85
C THR A 179 -18.19 8.13 -27.51
N LEU A 180 -18.22 7.77 -26.22
CA LEU A 180 -18.56 6.42 -25.77
C LEU A 180 -19.98 6.40 -25.19
N GLU A 181 -20.82 5.48 -25.69
CA GLU A 181 -22.18 5.28 -25.18
C GLU A 181 -22.24 4.58 -23.81
N SER A 182 -21.11 4.05 -23.32
CA SER A 182 -21.05 3.37 -22.04
C SER A 182 -21.14 4.36 -20.86
N PRO A 183 -21.79 3.99 -19.74
CA PRO A 183 -21.94 4.90 -18.61
C PRO A 183 -20.59 5.21 -17.94
N ALA A 184 -20.50 6.37 -17.26
CA ALA A 184 -19.37 6.73 -16.43
C ALA A 184 -19.04 5.61 -15.43
N GLY A 185 -17.76 5.40 -15.11
CA GLY A 185 -17.30 4.32 -14.23
C GLY A 185 -17.26 2.93 -14.90
N SER A 186 -17.77 2.77 -16.12
CA SER A 186 -17.58 1.51 -16.87
C SER A 186 -16.11 1.33 -17.25
N VAL A 187 -15.72 0.07 -17.43
CA VAL A 187 -14.35 -0.31 -17.83
C VAL A 187 -13.90 0.41 -19.12
N ALA A 188 -14.80 0.54 -20.10
CA ALA A 188 -14.52 1.19 -21.36
C ALA A 188 -14.23 2.69 -21.15
N GLN A 189 -15.07 3.39 -20.39
CA GLN A 189 -14.89 4.81 -20.07
C GLN A 189 -13.60 5.06 -19.30
N VAL A 190 -13.39 4.30 -18.23
CA VAL A 190 -12.21 4.43 -17.36
C VAL A 190 -10.92 4.19 -18.16
N LYS A 191 -10.90 3.19 -19.05
CA LYS A 191 -9.75 2.91 -19.92
C LYS A 191 -9.50 4.03 -20.92
N ASP A 192 -10.53 4.52 -21.58
CA ASP A 192 -10.43 5.57 -22.62
C ASP A 192 -9.98 6.89 -21.99
N CYS A 193 -10.61 7.33 -20.89
CA CYS A 193 -10.22 8.51 -20.14
C CYS A 193 -8.76 8.41 -19.65
N THR A 194 -8.34 7.26 -19.14
CA THR A 194 -6.96 7.06 -18.69
C THR A 194 -5.97 7.15 -19.85
N MET A 195 -6.35 6.65 -21.03
CA MET A 195 -5.48 6.72 -22.23
C MET A 195 -5.26 8.17 -22.68
N GLU A 196 -6.31 8.98 -22.71
CA GLU A 196 -6.22 10.42 -23.05
C GLU A 196 -5.39 11.20 -22.00
N LEU A 197 -5.59 10.93 -20.71
CA LEU A 197 -4.79 11.53 -19.63
C LEU A 197 -3.31 11.13 -19.71
N MET A 198 -3.01 9.89 -20.10
CA MET A 198 -1.63 9.44 -20.31
C MET A 198 -0.97 10.15 -21.50
N GLN A 199 -1.72 10.36 -22.57
CA GLN A 199 -1.21 11.10 -23.74
C GLN A 199 -0.98 12.58 -23.40
N LEU A 200 -1.91 13.18 -22.63
CA LEU A 200 -1.75 14.52 -22.09
C LEU A 200 -0.46 14.66 -21.25
N ALA A 201 -0.28 13.73 -20.30
CA ALA A 201 0.88 13.71 -19.42
C ALA A 201 2.19 13.67 -20.21
N LYS A 202 2.33 12.70 -21.12
CA LYS A 202 3.56 12.49 -21.90
C LYS A 202 3.77 13.52 -22.98
N GLY A 203 2.70 14.03 -23.57
CA GLY A 203 2.78 14.98 -24.68
C GLY A 203 3.05 16.41 -24.26
N GLN A 204 2.50 16.85 -23.13
CA GLN A 204 2.66 18.20 -22.60
C GLN A 204 3.59 18.28 -21.40
N GLY A 205 4.05 17.17 -20.86
CA GLY A 205 4.90 17.13 -19.67
C GLY A 205 4.14 17.49 -18.38
N ILE A 206 2.80 17.35 -18.37
CA ILE A 206 1.96 17.60 -17.21
C ILE A 206 1.99 16.36 -16.31
N THR A 207 2.26 16.51 -15.02
CA THR A 207 2.16 15.39 -14.08
C THR A 207 0.72 15.19 -13.68
N VAL A 208 0.20 13.98 -13.87
CA VAL A 208 -1.22 13.67 -13.60
C VAL A 208 -1.32 12.70 -12.44
N PHE A 209 -2.04 13.07 -11.40
CA PHE A 209 -2.47 12.18 -10.33
C PHE A 209 -3.94 11.83 -10.51
N VAL A 210 -4.24 10.54 -10.48
CA VAL A 210 -5.59 10.02 -10.68
C VAL A 210 -6.01 9.23 -9.45
N ILE A 211 -7.13 9.58 -8.86
CA ILE A 211 -7.73 8.84 -7.75
C ILE A 211 -8.64 7.75 -8.33
N GLY A 212 -8.48 6.52 -7.80
CA GLY A 212 -9.33 5.37 -8.11
C GLY A 212 -9.88 4.72 -6.85
N HIS A 213 -11.13 4.26 -6.89
CA HIS A 213 -11.73 3.47 -5.83
C HIS A 213 -11.47 1.97 -6.05
N VAL A 214 -11.14 1.25 -5.00
CA VAL A 214 -10.99 -0.21 -5.01
C VAL A 214 -12.24 -0.87 -4.43
N ASN A 215 -12.55 -2.09 -4.91
CA ASN A 215 -13.61 -2.92 -4.35
C ASN A 215 -13.20 -3.45 -2.97
N LYS A 216 -14.17 -4.03 -2.24
CA LYS A 216 -13.93 -4.68 -0.92
C LYS A 216 -12.88 -5.81 -0.97
N GLU A 217 -12.60 -6.34 -2.15
CA GLU A 217 -11.57 -7.36 -2.40
C GLU A 217 -10.17 -6.78 -2.69
N GLY A 218 -9.98 -5.45 -2.51
CA GLY A 218 -8.70 -4.76 -2.72
C GLY A 218 -8.32 -4.56 -4.19
N SER A 219 -9.19 -4.92 -5.15
CA SER A 219 -9.00 -4.61 -6.57
C SER A 219 -9.67 -3.28 -6.92
N ILE A 220 -9.04 -2.48 -7.80
CA ILE A 220 -9.67 -1.25 -8.31
C ILE A 220 -11.00 -1.64 -8.97
N ALA A 221 -12.07 -0.91 -8.64
CA ALA A 221 -13.36 -1.02 -9.31
C ALA A 221 -13.21 -0.51 -10.75
N GLY A 222 -13.03 -1.43 -11.66
CA GLY A 222 -12.53 -1.20 -13.00
C GLY A 222 -11.19 -1.94 -13.13
N PRO A 223 -10.83 -2.43 -14.31
CA PRO A 223 -9.92 -3.56 -14.43
C PRO A 223 -8.51 -3.23 -13.96
N LYS A 224 -7.78 -4.25 -13.54
CA LYS A 224 -6.29 -4.30 -13.48
C LYS A 224 -5.60 -3.71 -14.74
N VAL A 225 -6.37 -3.42 -15.77
CA VAL A 225 -5.94 -2.72 -16.99
C VAL A 225 -5.33 -1.35 -16.68
N LEU A 226 -5.87 -0.59 -15.72
CA LEU A 226 -5.31 0.72 -15.35
C LEU A 226 -3.90 0.60 -14.78
N GLU A 227 -3.65 -0.42 -13.96
CA GLU A 227 -2.33 -0.67 -13.40
C GLU A 227 -1.25 -0.84 -14.47
N HIS A 228 -1.62 -1.46 -15.62
CA HIS A 228 -0.69 -1.64 -16.73
C HIS A 228 -0.47 -0.36 -17.55
N MET A 229 -1.45 0.53 -17.59
CA MET A 229 -1.40 1.76 -18.38
C MET A 229 -0.60 2.87 -17.71
N VAL A 230 -0.73 3.03 -16.40
CA VAL A 230 -0.10 4.13 -15.64
C VAL A 230 1.38 3.84 -15.35
N ASP A 231 2.14 4.89 -15.00
CA ASP A 231 3.57 4.77 -14.70
C ASP A 231 3.82 4.36 -13.25
N CYS A 232 2.98 4.81 -12.33
CA CYS A 232 3.05 4.47 -10.91
C CYS A 232 1.66 4.15 -10.37
N VAL A 233 1.56 3.14 -9.51
CA VAL A 233 0.34 2.73 -8.79
C VAL A 233 0.64 2.71 -7.31
N LEU A 234 -0.06 3.52 -6.57
CA LEU A 234 0.01 3.60 -5.12
C LEU A 234 -1.31 3.11 -4.51
N TYR A 235 -1.23 2.25 -3.52
CA TYR A 235 -2.39 1.81 -2.74
C TYR A 235 -2.36 2.40 -1.34
N PHE A 236 -3.49 3.00 -0.97
CA PHE A 236 -3.77 3.42 0.39
C PHE A 236 -4.40 2.25 1.15
N GLU A 237 -3.71 1.75 2.15
CA GLU A 237 -4.11 0.63 3.01
C GLU A 237 -4.40 1.13 4.43
N GLY A 238 -5.26 0.44 5.14
CA GLY A 238 -5.63 0.71 6.53
C GLY A 238 -7.13 0.56 6.75
N GLU A 239 -7.50 0.35 8.00
CA GLU A 239 -8.89 0.22 8.40
C GLU A 239 -9.46 1.58 8.80
N SER A 240 -10.73 1.83 8.48
CA SER A 240 -11.38 3.13 8.71
C SER A 240 -11.46 3.54 10.19
N HIS A 241 -11.39 2.58 11.10
CA HIS A 241 -11.41 2.81 12.55
C HIS A 241 -10.01 3.00 13.16
N MET A 242 -8.95 2.74 12.41
CA MET A 242 -7.58 3.05 12.84
C MET A 242 -7.17 4.45 12.41
N SER A 243 -6.32 5.11 13.21
CA SER A 243 -5.77 6.43 12.85
C SER A 243 -4.71 6.33 11.76
N HIS A 244 -4.04 5.18 11.64
CA HIS A 244 -2.90 5.01 10.75
C HIS A 244 -3.29 4.56 9.35
N ARG A 245 -2.53 5.05 8.37
CA ARG A 245 -2.68 4.75 6.95
C ARG A 245 -1.31 4.44 6.36
N ILE A 246 -1.24 3.36 5.59
CA ILE A 246 -0.03 2.96 4.87
C ILE A 246 -0.24 3.22 3.39
N LEU A 247 0.69 3.89 2.75
CA LEU A 247 0.74 4.07 1.32
C LEU A 247 1.82 3.17 0.74
N ARG A 248 1.45 2.27 -0.16
CA ARG A 248 2.36 1.27 -0.75
C ARG A 248 2.41 1.41 -2.26
N ALA A 249 3.59 1.31 -2.84
CA ALA A 249 3.74 1.24 -4.29
C ALA A 249 3.51 -0.21 -4.78
N ALA A 250 2.46 -0.43 -5.57
CA ALA A 250 2.24 -1.69 -6.27
C ALA A 250 2.98 -1.75 -7.62
N LYS A 251 3.21 -0.58 -8.23
CA LYS A 251 3.99 -0.41 -9.45
C LYS A 251 4.68 0.94 -9.43
N ASN A 252 5.94 0.97 -9.83
CA ASN A 252 6.67 2.23 -10.00
C ASN A 252 7.73 2.06 -11.11
N ARG A 253 7.56 2.74 -12.24
CA ARG A 253 8.53 2.72 -13.34
C ARG A 253 9.77 3.55 -13.06
N PHE A 254 9.71 4.43 -12.06
CA PHE A 254 10.74 5.41 -11.76
C PHE A 254 11.46 5.13 -10.43
N GLY A 255 11.08 4.08 -9.73
CA GLY A 255 11.65 3.74 -8.43
C GLY A 255 11.31 2.34 -7.97
N ALA A 256 11.73 2.02 -6.77
CA ALA A 256 11.43 0.75 -6.13
C ALA A 256 9.93 0.64 -5.77
N THR A 257 9.39 -0.58 -5.80
CA THR A 257 8.01 -0.85 -5.39
C THR A 257 7.89 -1.36 -3.95
N ASN A 258 9.01 -1.48 -3.28
CA ASN A 258 9.11 -1.99 -1.92
C ASN A 258 9.22 -0.89 -0.86
N GLU A 259 8.93 0.37 -1.20
CA GLU A 259 8.86 1.48 -0.25
C GLU A 259 7.43 1.67 0.27
N ILE A 260 7.33 2.05 1.55
CA ILE A 260 6.07 2.45 2.15
C ILE A 260 6.13 3.86 2.72
N GLY A 261 4.99 4.56 2.68
CA GLY A 261 4.75 5.80 3.41
C GLY A 261 3.74 5.57 4.54
N VAL A 262 4.01 6.11 5.70
CA VAL A 262 3.11 5.96 6.86
C VAL A 262 2.56 7.32 7.27
N PHE A 263 1.23 7.36 7.41
CA PHE A 263 0.50 8.57 7.76
C PHE A 263 -0.44 8.30 8.93
N GLU A 264 -0.74 9.33 9.69
CA GLU A 264 -1.78 9.35 10.69
C GLU A 264 -2.91 10.29 10.25
N MET A 265 -4.15 9.81 10.32
CA MET A 265 -5.33 10.64 10.04
C MET A 265 -5.81 11.30 11.32
N ASN A 266 -5.81 12.63 11.34
CA ASN A 266 -6.34 13.44 12.44
C ASN A 266 -7.38 14.46 11.93
N SER A 267 -7.82 15.37 12.81
CA SER A 267 -8.79 16.42 12.48
C SER A 267 -8.28 17.42 11.42
N GLU A 268 -6.97 17.60 11.33
CA GLU A 268 -6.30 18.53 10.40
C GLU A 268 -5.90 17.86 9.08
N GLY A 269 -6.16 16.55 8.93
CA GLY A 269 -5.86 15.77 7.73
C GLY A 269 -4.87 14.64 7.98
N LEU A 270 -4.06 14.34 6.98
CA LEU A 270 -3.00 13.34 7.05
C LEU A 270 -1.70 13.98 7.51
N VAL A 271 -1.12 13.41 8.55
CA VAL A 271 0.18 13.79 9.09
C VAL A 271 1.18 12.66 8.84
N GLU A 272 2.36 13.00 8.39
CA GLU A 272 3.43 12.02 8.15
C GLU A 272 3.93 11.42 9.47
N VAL A 273 4.18 10.11 9.47
CA VAL A 273 4.78 9.40 10.59
C VAL A 273 6.24 9.06 10.27
N PRO A 274 7.20 9.91 10.70
CA PRO A 274 8.61 9.70 10.37
C PRO A 274 9.19 8.42 11.02
N ASN A 275 8.62 8.00 12.14
CA ASN A 275 9.05 6.83 12.90
C ASN A 275 7.89 5.87 13.19
N PRO A 276 7.53 5.00 12.24
CA PRO A 276 6.46 4.03 12.45
C PRO A 276 6.72 3.08 13.61
N SER A 277 7.95 2.64 13.82
CA SER A 277 8.30 1.71 14.90
C SER A 277 8.00 2.29 16.29
N GLU A 278 8.34 3.56 16.53
CA GLU A 278 8.04 4.25 17.79
C GLU A 278 6.54 4.36 18.03
N MET A 279 5.80 4.71 16.99
CA MET A 279 4.36 4.80 17.04
C MET A 279 3.72 3.44 17.34
N LEU A 280 4.15 2.37 16.64
CA LEU A 280 3.61 1.01 16.78
C LEU A 280 3.91 0.39 18.15
N LEU A 281 4.97 0.85 18.82
CA LEU A 281 5.33 0.41 20.16
C LEU A 281 4.78 1.32 21.26
N SER A 282 4.09 2.42 20.91
CA SER A 282 3.50 3.34 21.87
C SER A 282 2.41 2.64 22.70
N GLY A 283 2.40 2.90 24.02
CA GLY A 283 1.42 2.28 24.92
C GLY A 283 1.65 0.80 25.25
N ARG A 284 2.82 0.25 24.91
CA ARG A 284 3.19 -1.12 25.25
C ARG A 284 3.18 -1.32 26.76
N PRO A 285 2.52 -2.38 27.27
CA PRO A 285 2.50 -2.67 28.70
C PRO A 285 3.89 -3.15 29.16
N GLU A 286 4.33 -2.66 30.29
CA GLU A 286 5.60 -3.09 30.91
C GLU A 286 5.45 -4.45 31.57
N ASN A 287 6.43 -5.32 31.36
CA ASN A 287 6.53 -6.64 32.01
C ASN A 287 5.26 -7.50 31.90
N ALA A 288 4.52 -7.38 30.81
CA ALA A 288 3.34 -8.18 30.57
C ALA A 288 3.73 -9.53 29.93
N PRO A 289 3.28 -10.67 30.48
CA PRO A 289 3.38 -11.95 29.81
C PRO A 289 2.61 -11.97 28.48
N GLY A 290 3.10 -12.75 27.53
CA GLY A 290 2.42 -12.91 26.24
C GLY A 290 2.78 -11.87 25.20
N THR A 291 3.80 -11.03 25.41
CA THR A 291 4.23 -10.04 24.43
C THR A 291 5.67 -10.26 24.00
N CYS A 292 5.96 -10.03 22.72
CA CYS A 292 7.33 -9.99 22.19
C CYS A 292 7.41 -9.03 21.03
N VAL A 293 8.51 -8.30 20.91
CA VAL A 293 8.78 -7.41 19.78
C VAL A 293 9.64 -8.11 18.74
N THR A 294 9.28 -7.90 17.48
CA THR A 294 10.08 -8.30 16.32
C THR A 294 10.43 -7.11 15.46
N CYS A 295 11.34 -7.30 14.51
CA CYS A 295 11.60 -6.36 13.44
C CYS A 295 11.36 -7.03 12.10
N VAL A 296 10.39 -6.53 11.35
CA VAL A 296 10.05 -6.99 9.99
C VAL A 296 10.51 -5.96 8.96
N MET A 297 10.68 -6.42 7.72
CA MET A 297 10.96 -5.52 6.60
C MET A 297 9.65 -5.16 5.89
N GLU A 298 9.26 -3.92 5.99
CA GLU A 298 8.21 -3.35 5.16
C GLU A 298 8.86 -2.70 3.92
N GLY A 299 9.02 -3.51 2.88
CA GLY A 299 9.83 -3.14 1.74
C GLY A 299 11.32 -3.13 2.07
N VAL A 300 11.96 -1.97 2.02
CA VAL A 300 13.36 -1.77 2.45
C VAL A 300 13.45 -1.16 3.86
N ARG A 301 12.33 -0.86 4.48
CA ARG A 301 12.27 -0.19 5.78
C ARG A 301 12.13 -1.21 6.90
N PRO A 302 13.07 -1.29 7.85
CA PRO A 302 12.88 -2.08 9.05
C PRO A 302 11.82 -1.40 9.94
N VAL A 303 10.86 -2.17 10.42
CA VAL A 303 9.75 -1.71 11.27
C VAL A 303 9.63 -2.66 12.45
N LEU A 304 9.63 -2.12 13.68
CA LEU A 304 9.36 -2.91 14.86
C LEU A 304 7.85 -3.08 15.05
N ALA A 305 7.45 -4.29 15.37
CA ALA A 305 6.06 -4.66 15.64
C ALA A 305 5.96 -5.48 16.92
N GLU A 306 4.91 -5.25 17.70
CA GLU A 306 4.58 -6.06 18.87
C GLU A 306 3.61 -7.16 18.50
N ILE A 307 3.98 -8.40 18.85
CA ILE A 307 3.13 -9.57 18.77
C ILE A 307 2.64 -9.90 20.18
N GLN A 308 1.33 -9.96 20.34
CA GLN A 308 0.69 -10.39 21.56
C GLN A 308 0.08 -11.77 21.38
N ALA A 309 0.25 -12.64 22.35
CA ALA A 309 -0.33 -13.97 22.39
C ALA A 309 -1.00 -14.22 23.75
N LEU A 310 -2.20 -14.79 23.71
CA LEU A 310 -2.90 -15.24 24.90
C LEU A 310 -3.22 -16.73 24.78
N LEU A 311 -2.71 -17.51 25.71
CA LEU A 311 -3.04 -18.92 25.88
C LEU A 311 -3.86 -19.13 27.15
N ALA A 312 -5.02 -19.76 27.00
CA ALA A 312 -5.89 -20.10 28.12
C ALA A 312 -6.30 -21.58 28.03
N PRO A 313 -6.56 -22.27 29.14
CA PRO A 313 -7.12 -23.63 29.10
C PRO A 313 -8.40 -23.66 28.26
N ALA A 314 -8.50 -24.60 27.32
CA ALA A 314 -9.67 -24.66 26.47
C ALA A 314 -10.91 -25.05 27.30
N ALA A 315 -11.96 -24.25 27.20
CA ALA A 315 -13.25 -24.54 27.86
C ALA A 315 -14.06 -25.60 27.12
N GLN A 316 -13.71 -25.90 25.87
CA GLN A 316 -14.40 -26.87 25.00
C GLN A 316 -13.44 -28.00 24.59
N SER A 317 -14.01 -29.11 24.12
CA SER A 317 -13.23 -30.26 23.63
C SER A 317 -12.35 -29.97 22.43
N VAL A 318 -12.69 -28.92 21.65
CA VAL A 318 -11.89 -28.42 20.53
C VAL A 318 -11.37 -27.03 20.87
N PRO A 319 -10.06 -26.86 21.03
CA PRO A 319 -9.46 -25.57 21.31
C PRO A 319 -9.71 -24.54 20.20
N ARG A 320 -10.01 -23.31 20.57
CA ARG A 320 -10.18 -22.19 19.65
C ARG A 320 -8.81 -21.60 19.31
N ARG A 321 -8.63 -21.23 18.05
CA ARG A 321 -7.44 -20.54 17.59
C ARG A 321 -7.86 -19.35 16.76
N MET A 322 -7.36 -18.18 17.11
CA MET A 322 -7.63 -16.92 16.39
C MET A 322 -6.30 -16.20 16.18
N SER A 323 -6.16 -15.62 15.00
CA SER A 323 -4.99 -14.84 14.65
C SER A 323 -5.43 -13.58 13.90
N ASN A 324 -4.92 -12.44 14.32
CA ASN A 324 -5.15 -11.15 13.69
C ASN A 324 -3.80 -10.49 13.39
N GLY A 325 -3.57 -10.11 12.14
CA GLY A 325 -2.29 -9.55 11.69
C GLY A 325 -1.15 -10.57 11.59
N PHE A 326 -1.40 -11.87 11.82
CA PHE A 326 -0.44 -12.96 11.65
C PHE A 326 -1.13 -14.15 10.97
N ASP A 327 -0.45 -14.83 10.04
CA ASP A 327 -1.07 -15.93 9.30
C ASP A 327 -1.54 -17.08 10.22
N TYR A 328 -2.80 -17.48 10.09
CA TYR A 328 -3.40 -18.52 10.91
C TYR A 328 -2.70 -19.88 10.78
N ASN A 329 -2.33 -20.29 9.57
CA ASN A 329 -1.67 -21.59 9.34
C ASN A 329 -0.26 -21.57 9.90
N ARG A 330 0.44 -20.43 9.77
CA ARG A 330 1.75 -20.23 10.36
C ARG A 330 1.68 -20.29 11.88
N ALA A 331 0.73 -19.63 12.50
CA ALA A 331 0.48 -19.68 13.94
C ALA A 331 0.24 -21.12 14.43
N ALA A 332 -0.62 -21.86 13.74
CA ALA A 332 -0.89 -23.28 14.07
C ALA A 332 0.37 -24.17 13.94
N MET A 333 1.19 -23.95 12.94
CA MET A 333 2.48 -24.61 12.76
C MET A 333 3.45 -24.32 13.91
N LEU A 334 3.60 -23.04 14.28
CA LEU A 334 4.50 -22.60 15.37
C LEU A 334 4.04 -23.18 16.71
N MET A 335 2.75 -23.29 16.98
CA MET A 335 2.23 -23.95 18.17
C MET A 335 2.59 -25.45 18.21
N ALA A 336 2.49 -26.14 17.06
CA ALA A 336 2.89 -27.56 16.99
C ALA A 336 4.41 -27.75 17.23
N VAL A 337 5.23 -26.83 16.71
CA VAL A 337 6.67 -26.81 16.97
C VAL A 337 6.96 -26.51 18.44
N LEU A 338 6.27 -25.53 19.05
CA LEU A 338 6.41 -25.18 20.46
C LEU A 338 6.08 -26.38 21.36
N GLU A 339 5.01 -27.12 21.07
CA GLU A 339 4.64 -28.31 21.82
C GLU A 339 5.67 -29.42 21.69
N LYS A 340 6.05 -29.76 20.46
CA LYS A 340 6.91 -30.92 20.19
C LYS A 340 8.38 -30.68 20.50
N ARG A 341 8.87 -29.45 20.34
CA ARG A 341 10.28 -29.07 20.45
C ARG A 341 10.57 -28.14 21.63
N GLY A 342 9.59 -27.32 22.03
CA GLY A 342 9.68 -26.46 23.20
C GLY A 342 9.23 -27.14 24.50
N ALA A 343 8.66 -28.34 24.42
CA ALA A 343 8.12 -29.11 25.54
C ALA A 343 7.01 -28.41 26.34
N LEU A 344 6.26 -27.48 25.72
CA LEU A 344 5.12 -26.79 26.32
C LEU A 344 3.81 -27.37 25.76
N LYS A 345 2.94 -27.87 26.65
CA LYS A 345 1.70 -28.56 26.25
C LYS A 345 0.60 -27.56 25.86
N VAL A 346 0.76 -26.93 24.71
CA VAL A 346 -0.12 -25.85 24.21
C VAL A 346 -1.29 -26.34 23.36
N SER A 347 -1.31 -27.63 22.95
CA SER A 347 -2.38 -28.18 22.09
C SER A 347 -3.75 -28.16 22.74
N GLY A 348 -3.82 -28.27 24.08
CA GLY A 348 -5.06 -28.19 24.86
C GLY A 348 -5.49 -26.78 25.25
N CYS A 349 -4.85 -25.74 24.74
CA CYS A 349 -5.16 -24.35 25.06
C CYS A 349 -5.90 -23.66 23.91
N ASP A 350 -6.87 -22.81 24.25
CA ASP A 350 -7.32 -21.76 23.36
C ASP A 350 -6.16 -20.80 23.13
N ALA A 351 -5.94 -20.38 21.87
CA ALA A 351 -4.83 -19.50 21.50
C ALA A 351 -5.33 -18.31 20.67
N TYR A 352 -4.90 -17.14 21.09
CA TYR A 352 -5.18 -15.86 20.44
C TYR A 352 -3.86 -15.18 20.15
N ILE A 353 -3.63 -14.79 18.88
CA ILE A 353 -2.48 -14.01 18.47
C ILE A 353 -2.98 -12.70 17.86
N ASN A 354 -2.38 -11.60 18.26
CA ASN A 354 -2.72 -10.28 17.74
C ASN A 354 -1.46 -9.49 17.48
N VAL A 355 -1.36 -8.91 16.30
CA VAL A 355 -0.35 -7.90 15.96
C VAL A 355 -0.93 -6.53 16.23
N ILE A 356 -0.24 -5.75 17.04
CA ILE A 356 -0.70 -4.43 17.46
C ILE A 356 -0.71 -3.45 16.27
N ALA A 357 -1.61 -2.47 16.35
CA ALA A 357 -1.82 -1.42 15.36
C ALA A 357 -2.22 -1.90 13.94
N GLY A 358 -2.75 -3.14 13.82
CA GLY A 358 -3.33 -3.64 12.58
C GLY A 358 -2.33 -3.94 11.45
N LEU A 359 -1.05 -4.07 11.78
CA LEU A 359 -0.08 -4.57 10.82
C LEU A 359 -0.34 -6.05 10.50
N THR A 360 -0.11 -6.43 9.26
CA THR A 360 -0.07 -7.83 8.84
C THR A 360 1.37 -8.26 8.67
N LEU A 361 1.81 -9.24 9.45
CA LEU A 361 3.17 -9.79 9.41
C LEU A 361 3.20 -11.06 8.56
N ASP A 362 3.55 -10.91 7.30
CA ASP A 362 3.64 -12.03 6.34
C ASP A 362 5.08 -12.61 6.26
N GLU A 363 6.02 -11.99 6.98
CA GLU A 363 7.43 -12.33 6.90
C GLU A 363 7.83 -13.37 7.96
N PRO A 364 8.55 -14.45 7.59
CA PRO A 364 9.04 -15.48 8.54
C PRO A 364 9.93 -14.95 9.66
N ALA A 365 10.52 -13.76 9.51
CA ALA A 365 11.32 -13.12 10.56
C ALA A 365 10.56 -12.92 11.88
N ALA A 366 9.23 -12.88 11.84
CA ALA A 366 8.34 -12.70 13.00
C ALA A 366 8.09 -14.01 13.79
N ASP A 367 8.47 -15.18 13.25
CA ASP A 367 8.17 -16.48 13.86
C ASP A 367 8.73 -16.63 15.28
N LEU A 368 10.00 -16.22 15.46
CA LEU A 368 10.66 -16.36 16.74
C LEU A 368 9.95 -15.52 17.81
N ALA A 369 9.54 -14.29 17.47
CA ALA A 369 8.80 -13.44 18.40
C ALA A 369 7.40 -14.00 18.70
N ALA A 370 6.74 -14.60 17.71
CA ALA A 370 5.45 -15.26 17.92
C ALA A 370 5.59 -16.47 18.87
N ILE A 371 6.61 -17.29 18.71
CA ILE A 371 6.91 -18.40 19.64
C ILE A 371 7.25 -17.88 21.04
N MET A 372 8.03 -16.80 21.13
CA MET A 372 8.38 -16.19 22.41
C MET A 372 7.14 -15.63 23.13
N ALA A 373 6.24 -14.96 22.40
CA ALA A 373 4.98 -14.45 22.95
C ALA A 373 4.06 -15.60 23.43
N LEU A 374 3.89 -16.65 22.62
CA LEU A 374 3.10 -17.85 22.98
C LEU A 374 3.67 -18.54 24.24
N ALA A 375 4.98 -18.74 24.28
CA ALA A 375 5.62 -19.38 25.42
C ALA A 375 5.57 -18.49 26.68
N SER A 376 5.76 -17.19 26.54
CA SER A 376 5.63 -16.20 27.58
C SER A 376 4.22 -16.24 28.21
N SER A 377 3.17 -16.26 27.39
CA SER A 377 1.80 -16.39 27.85
C SER A 377 1.53 -17.73 28.57
N TYR A 378 2.04 -18.84 28.03
CA TYR A 378 1.85 -20.16 28.62
C TYR A 378 2.54 -20.28 29.98
N LEU A 379 3.75 -19.72 30.14
CA LEU A 379 4.56 -19.75 31.34
C LEU A 379 4.18 -18.66 32.36
N ASP A 380 3.32 -17.74 31.96
CA ASP A 380 2.98 -16.52 32.72
C ASP A 380 4.23 -15.73 33.17
N LYS A 381 5.19 -15.57 32.23
CA LYS A 381 6.46 -14.88 32.44
C LYS A 381 6.76 -13.92 31.29
N PRO A 382 7.09 -12.65 31.55
CA PRO A 382 7.41 -11.71 30.50
C PRO A 382 8.71 -12.05 29.77
N VAL A 383 8.79 -11.68 28.49
CA VAL A 383 10.04 -11.78 27.69
C VAL A 383 11.05 -10.71 28.12
N GLY A 384 10.59 -9.62 28.68
CA GLY A 384 11.40 -8.43 29.03
C GLY A 384 11.10 -7.25 28.08
N ASN A 385 11.04 -6.05 28.66
CA ASN A 385 10.61 -4.87 27.91
C ASN A 385 11.59 -4.43 26.82
N HIS A 386 12.88 -4.66 27.04
CA HIS A 386 13.93 -4.25 26.11
C HIS A 386 14.53 -5.41 25.33
N VAL A 387 13.74 -6.48 25.16
CA VAL A 387 14.13 -7.68 24.39
C VAL A 387 13.32 -7.76 23.11
N ALA A 388 13.99 -7.90 21.97
CA ALA A 388 13.41 -8.22 20.69
C ALA A 388 13.83 -9.62 20.21
N ALA A 389 13.04 -10.25 19.37
CA ALA A 389 13.34 -11.54 18.81
C ALA A 389 13.05 -11.57 17.29
N ILE A 390 14.03 -12.00 16.51
CA ILE A 390 13.96 -12.00 15.05
C ILE A 390 14.49 -13.34 14.54
N GLY A 391 13.72 -14.03 13.68
CA GLY A 391 14.19 -15.26 13.06
C GLY A 391 13.07 -16.15 12.54
N GLU A 392 13.36 -16.91 11.51
CA GLU A 392 12.47 -17.93 10.97
C GLU A 392 12.59 -19.20 11.82
N VAL A 393 11.46 -19.88 12.06
CA VAL A 393 11.39 -21.13 12.80
C VAL A 393 11.04 -22.29 11.88
N GLY A 394 11.93 -23.29 11.79
CA GLY A 394 11.66 -24.51 11.06
C GLY A 394 10.89 -25.55 11.88
N LEU A 395 10.32 -26.55 11.20
CA LEU A 395 9.49 -27.60 11.81
C LEU A 395 10.26 -28.52 12.77
N THR A 396 11.58 -28.59 12.67
CA THR A 396 12.40 -29.35 13.62
C THR A 396 12.79 -28.54 14.85
N GLY A 397 12.36 -27.26 14.93
CA GLY A 397 12.65 -26.32 16.02
C GLY A 397 13.97 -25.58 15.83
N GLU A 398 14.63 -25.73 14.68
CA GLU A 398 15.79 -24.95 14.29
C GLU A 398 15.43 -23.51 13.99
N LEU A 399 16.38 -22.62 14.21
CA LEU A 399 16.25 -21.21 13.84
C LEU A 399 17.09 -20.91 12.61
N ARG A 400 16.51 -20.21 11.67
CA ARG A 400 17.12 -19.82 10.41
C ARG A 400 17.26 -18.31 10.31
N SER A 401 18.38 -17.87 9.75
CA SER A 401 18.63 -16.45 9.50
C SER A 401 17.68 -15.91 8.44
N VAL A 402 17.37 -14.64 8.57
CA VAL A 402 16.52 -13.89 7.66
C VAL A 402 17.34 -12.80 6.96
N SER A 403 16.81 -12.28 5.86
CA SER A 403 17.45 -11.19 5.11
C SER A 403 17.53 -9.90 5.94
N HIS A 404 18.45 -9.00 5.56
CA HIS A 404 18.59 -7.66 6.15
C HIS A 404 18.77 -7.63 7.68
N MET A 405 19.47 -8.64 8.23
CA MET A 405 19.63 -8.75 9.69
C MET A 405 20.32 -7.53 10.31
N GLU A 406 21.31 -6.98 9.61
CA GLU A 406 22.04 -5.81 10.11
C GLU A 406 21.13 -4.57 10.20
N GLU A 407 20.32 -4.31 9.19
CA GLU A 407 19.37 -3.21 9.16
C GLU A 407 18.31 -3.34 10.26
N ARG A 408 17.82 -4.56 10.49
CA ARG A 408 16.88 -4.87 11.58
C ARG A 408 17.50 -4.60 12.94
N LEU A 409 18.73 -5.05 13.16
CA LEU A 409 19.44 -4.83 14.44
C LEU A 409 19.74 -3.35 14.68
N ARG A 410 20.06 -2.59 13.63
CA ARG A 410 20.21 -1.13 13.73
C ARG A 410 18.92 -0.45 14.16
N GLU A 411 17.78 -0.88 13.65
CA GLU A 411 16.47 -0.34 14.02
C GLU A 411 16.11 -0.71 15.47
N VAL A 412 16.36 -1.96 15.89
CA VAL A 412 16.20 -2.43 17.27
C VAL A 412 17.06 -1.58 18.22
N GLN A 413 18.33 -1.36 17.87
CA GLN A 413 19.27 -0.53 18.62
C GLN A 413 18.80 0.94 18.72
N ARG A 414 18.35 1.51 17.59
CA ARG A 414 17.89 2.90 17.49
C ARG A 414 16.74 3.20 18.45
N LEU A 415 15.88 2.21 18.68
CA LEU A 415 14.72 2.33 19.58
C LEU A 415 15.01 1.94 21.03
N GLY A 416 16.29 1.78 21.39
CA GLY A 416 16.71 1.61 22.76
C GLY A 416 16.48 0.21 23.34
N PHE A 417 16.34 -0.82 22.50
CA PHE A 417 16.34 -2.19 22.97
C PHE A 417 17.76 -2.60 23.44
N GLU A 418 17.81 -3.39 24.50
CA GLU A 418 19.06 -3.80 25.14
C GLU A 418 19.52 -5.19 24.72
N GLU A 419 18.59 -6.08 24.32
CA GLU A 419 18.89 -7.42 23.84
C GLU A 419 18.05 -7.75 22.59
N CYS A 420 18.70 -8.38 21.60
CA CYS A 420 18.00 -8.97 20.44
C CYS A 420 18.40 -10.44 20.29
N ILE A 421 17.41 -11.33 20.32
CA ILE A 421 17.59 -12.77 20.12
C ILE A 421 17.46 -13.07 18.64
N ILE A 422 18.52 -13.65 18.06
CA ILE A 422 18.57 -13.95 16.63
C ILE A 422 19.07 -15.38 16.38
N PRO A 423 18.79 -15.96 15.20
CA PRO A 423 19.41 -17.20 14.78
C PRO A 423 20.91 -17.05 14.69
N ARG A 424 21.65 -18.10 15.02
CA ARG A 424 23.10 -18.11 14.89
C ARG A 424 23.52 -17.84 13.46
N GLN A 425 24.30 -16.80 13.26
CA GLN A 425 24.84 -16.42 11.97
C GLN A 425 26.08 -17.28 11.65
N HIS A 426 26.22 -17.73 10.40
CA HIS A 426 27.40 -18.47 9.95
C HIS A 426 28.53 -17.58 9.42
N SER A 427 28.41 -16.29 9.56
CA SER A 427 29.42 -15.34 9.05
C SER A 427 29.68 -14.21 10.04
N ASP A 428 30.95 -13.80 10.19
CA ASP A 428 31.43 -12.65 10.93
C ASP A 428 30.98 -11.30 10.36
N ARG A 429 29.83 -11.25 9.70
CA ARG A 429 29.34 -10.08 8.94
C ARG A 429 28.46 -9.13 9.74
N LEU A 430 28.11 -9.47 10.96
CA LEU A 430 27.35 -8.55 11.79
C LEU A 430 28.27 -7.49 12.38
N GLY A 431 27.95 -6.21 12.17
CA GLY A 431 28.67 -5.10 12.77
C GLY A 431 28.57 -5.11 14.29
N THR A 432 29.35 -4.26 14.96
CA THR A 432 29.24 -4.06 16.41
C THR A 432 28.08 -3.13 16.73
N PHE A 433 27.19 -3.51 17.63
CA PHE A 433 26.05 -2.73 18.08
C PHE A 433 26.28 -2.23 19.51
N VAL A 434 26.61 -0.97 19.68
CA VAL A 434 26.88 -0.38 20.99
C VAL A 434 25.56 -0.26 21.78
N GLY A 435 25.50 -0.84 22.98
CA GLY A 435 24.30 -0.82 23.82
C GLY A 435 23.24 -1.87 23.50
N LEU A 436 23.39 -2.65 22.41
CA LEU A 436 22.54 -3.76 22.08
C LEU A 436 23.31 -5.08 22.18
N LYS A 437 22.90 -5.96 23.10
CA LYS A 437 23.40 -7.32 23.20
C LYS A 437 22.71 -8.20 22.16
N VAL A 438 23.48 -8.75 21.21
CA VAL A 438 22.98 -9.71 20.25
C VAL A 438 23.19 -11.13 20.83
N THR A 439 22.08 -11.85 21.08
CA THR A 439 22.08 -13.21 21.60
C THR A 439 21.77 -14.17 20.49
N GLU A 440 22.78 -14.90 20.03
CA GLU A 440 22.65 -15.91 18.99
C GLU A 440 22.17 -17.24 19.55
N VAL A 441 21.13 -17.82 18.93
CA VAL A 441 20.55 -19.09 19.33
C VAL A 441 20.37 -20.03 18.13
N ARG A 442 20.42 -21.35 18.35
CA ARG A 442 20.35 -22.37 17.28
C ARG A 442 18.94 -22.94 17.10
N ASN A 443 18.17 -22.96 18.18
CA ASN A 443 16.86 -23.58 18.23
C ASN A 443 15.95 -22.90 19.26
N ILE A 444 14.67 -23.21 19.18
CA ILE A 444 13.66 -22.60 20.08
C ILE A 444 13.92 -22.91 21.56
N GLY A 445 14.50 -24.09 21.89
CA GLY A 445 14.83 -24.43 23.28
C GLY A 445 15.91 -23.51 23.88
N GLU A 446 16.84 -23.02 23.06
CA GLU A 446 17.82 -22.01 23.48
C GLU A 446 17.16 -20.63 23.65
N ALA A 447 16.25 -20.26 22.73
CA ALA A 447 15.54 -18.99 22.80
C ALA A 447 14.62 -18.91 24.02
N LEU A 448 13.87 -19.98 24.32
CA LEU A 448 12.96 -20.03 25.46
C LEU A 448 13.67 -19.88 26.83
N ARG A 449 14.95 -20.21 26.91
CA ARG A 449 15.73 -19.96 28.14
C ARG A 449 15.85 -18.47 28.49
N ALA A 450 15.70 -17.59 27.51
CA ALA A 450 15.70 -16.16 27.76
C ALA A 450 14.46 -15.68 28.54
N ILE A 451 13.31 -16.38 28.42
CA ILE A 451 12.08 -16.10 29.18
C ILE A 451 12.19 -16.55 30.64
N VAL A 452 13.01 -17.57 30.91
CA VAL A 452 13.11 -18.20 32.24
C VAL A 452 14.27 -17.61 33.06
N ARG A 453 15.03 -16.65 32.51
CA ARG A 453 16.08 -15.97 33.28
C ARG A 453 15.46 -15.19 34.45
N PRO A 454 16.03 -15.31 35.66
CA PRO A 454 15.56 -14.59 36.85
C PRO A 454 15.76 -13.09 36.71
#